data_2bad169ec342aa1fd96972019f72ebea
#
_entry.id   2bad169ec342aa1fd96972019f72ebea
#
_cell.length_a   1.000
_cell.length_b   1.000
_cell.length_c   1.000
_cell.angle_alpha   90.00
_cell.angle_beta   90.00
_cell.angle_gamma   90.00
#
_symmetry.space_group_name_H-M   'P 1'
#
loop_
_entity.id
_entity.type
_entity.pdbx_description
1 polymer ?
#
loop_
_entity_poly.entity_id
_entity_poly.type
_entity_poly.pdbx_seq_one_letter_code
_entity_poly.pdbx_strand_id
1 'polypeptide(L)'
;YKRQAVVAALLEEAGLNYGALPKGLLKFHKYEEGSRTPLEEHLAEGAMYAAGKNGKVNVHFTVSTEHRELFKVLVAEKAGEFAKRYGVEYNITFSEQKPSTDTIAADMDNQPFRDNGKLLFRPGGHGALIENLNDLDADIIFIKNIDNVVPDRLKADTVLYKKPVSYTHLTLPTT
;
A
#
# COMPACT_ATOMS: atom_id res chain seq x y z
N TYR A 1 29.79 -20.66 0.12
CA TYR A 1 29.48 -20.03 -1.19
C TYR A 1 27.98 -20.06 -1.53
N LYS A 2 27.27 -21.22 -1.41
CA LYS A 2 25.84 -21.29 -1.78
C LYS A 2 24.94 -20.41 -0.88
N ARG A 3 25.21 -20.33 0.43
CA ARG A 3 24.42 -19.46 1.35
C ARG A 3 24.63 -17.98 1.05
N GLN A 4 25.87 -17.57 0.78
CA GLN A 4 26.16 -16.17 0.41
C GLN A 4 25.46 -15.76 -0.88
N ALA A 5 25.47 -16.64 -1.91
CA ALA A 5 24.76 -16.38 -3.16
C ALA A 5 23.24 -16.21 -2.98
N VAL A 6 22.63 -17.02 -2.09
CA VAL A 6 21.19 -16.87 -1.76
C VAL A 6 20.92 -15.55 -1.04
N VAL A 7 21.76 -15.19 -0.06
CA VAL A 7 21.60 -13.93 0.67
C VAL A 7 21.79 -12.73 -0.27
N ALA A 8 22.81 -12.77 -1.14
CA ALA A 8 23.02 -11.73 -2.14
C ALA A 8 21.82 -11.61 -3.09
N ALA A 9 21.30 -12.72 -3.60
CA ALA A 9 20.12 -12.72 -4.47
C ALA A 9 18.86 -12.15 -3.79
N LEU A 10 18.73 -12.25 -2.47
CA LEU A 10 17.62 -11.70 -1.72
C LEU A 10 17.79 -10.22 -1.38
N LEU A 11 18.98 -9.81 -0.94
CA LEU A 11 19.19 -8.51 -0.31
C LEU A 11 19.83 -7.47 -1.22
N GLU A 12 20.63 -7.87 -2.22
CA GLU A 12 21.35 -6.94 -3.08
C GLU A 12 20.47 -6.38 -4.20
N GLU A 13 20.81 -5.18 -4.68
CA GLU A 13 20.11 -4.47 -5.74
C GLU A 13 20.05 -5.26 -7.05
N ALA A 14 21.10 -6.03 -7.36
CA ALA A 14 21.15 -6.93 -8.51
C ALA A 14 20.21 -8.15 -8.40
N GLY A 15 19.64 -8.39 -7.21
CA GLY A 15 18.69 -9.47 -6.94
C GLY A 15 17.27 -8.95 -6.71
N LEU A 16 16.66 -9.38 -5.59
CA LEU A 16 15.30 -8.97 -5.20
C LEU A 16 15.25 -7.66 -4.41
N ASN A 17 16.39 -7.17 -3.96
CA ASN A 17 16.54 -5.93 -3.19
C ASN A 17 15.64 -5.82 -1.96
N TYR A 18 15.37 -6.93 -1.28
CA TYR A 18 14.46 -6.98 -0.12
C TYR A 18 14.94 -6.17 1.08
N GLY A 19 16.24 -5.81 1.12
CA GLY A 19 16.82 -5.00 2.19
C GLY A 19 16.50 -3.51 2.09
N ALA A 20 16.27 -2.99 0.88
CA ALA A 20 16.12 -1.55 0.63
C ALA A 20 14.72 -1.14 0.14
N LEU A 21 13.96 -2.06 -0.46
CA LEU A 21 12.63 -1.73 -0.97
C LEU A 21 11.55 -1.80 0.11
N PRO A 22 10.56 -0.89 0.07
CA PRO A 22 9.40 -0.98 0.93
C PRO A 22 8.51 -2.16 0.51
N LYS A 23 7.73 -2.72 1.45
CA LYS A 23 6.89 -3.89 1.22
C LYS A 23 6.01 -3.80 -0.02
N GLY A 24 5.48 -2.61 -0.33
CA GLY A 24 4.60 -2.39 -1.48
C GLY A 24 5.25 -2.66 -2.85
N LEU A 25 6.58 -2.64 -2.91
CA LEU A 25 7.37 -2.84 -4.14
C LEU A 25 8.07 -4.21 -4.19
N LEU A 26 8.00 -5.01 -3.12
CA LEU A 26 8.55 -6.36 -3.11
C LEU A 26 7.66 -7.31 -3.91
N LYS A 27 8.25 -8.34 -4.51
CA LYS A 27 7.49 -9.35 -5.25
C LYS A 27 6.89 -10.37 -4.28
N PHE A 28 5.57 -10.41 -4.16
CA PHE A 28 4.84 -11.26 -3.21
C PHE A 28 4.30 -12.54 -3.83
N HIS A 29 3.59 -12.43 -4.95
CA HIS A 29 2.88 -13.56 -5.53
C HIS A 29 3.36 -13.86 -6.94
N LYS A 30 3.61 -15.16 -7.21
CA LYS A 30 3.99 -15.65 -8.52
C LYS A 30 2.76 -16.02 -9.34
N TYR A 31 2.73 -15.59 -10.59
CA TYR A 31 1.75 -15.93 -11.61
C TYR A 31 2.46 -16.46 -12.86
N GLU A 32 1.71 -16.91 -13.85
CA GLU A 32 2.28 -17.40 -15.11
C GLU A 32 2.99 -16.26 -15.87
N GLU A 33 2.42 -15.06 -15.85
CA GLU A 33 2.97 -13.89 -16.54
C GLU A 33 4.13 -13.20 -15.76
N GLY A 34 4.43 -13.65 -14.55
CA GLY A 34 5.47 -13.03 -13.73
C GLY A 34 5.09 -12.97 -12.24
N SER A 35 5.73 -12.09 -11.51
CA SER A 35 5.41 -11.88 -10.08
C SER A 35 4.84 -10.50 -9.85
N ARG A 36 3.81 -10.42 -9.00
CA ARG A 36 3.18 -9.16 -8.62
C ARG A 36 3.65 -8.67 -7.25
N THR A 37 3.73 -7.36 -7.15
CA THR A 37 3.96 -6.63 -5.89
C THR A 37 2.63 -6.44 -5.14
N PRO A 38 2.67 -6.12 -3.83
CA PRO A 38 1.46 -5.73 -3.10
C PRO A 38 0.72 -4.55 -3.73
N LEU A 39 1.43 -3.55 -4.28
CA LEU A 39 0.79 -2.46 -5.01
C LEU A 39 -0.09 -3.00 -6.15
N GLU A 40 0.45 -3.88 -6.99
CA GLU A 40 -0.29 -4.49 -8.10
C GLU A 40 -1.50 -5.31 -7.60
N GLU A 41 -1.35 -6.03 -6.48
CA GLU A 41 -2.46 -6.76 -5.86
C GLU A 41 -3.57 -5.83 -5.35
N HIS A 42 -3.23 -4.67 -4.81
CA HIS A 42 -4.21 -3.66 -4.40
C HIS A 42 -4.93 -3.04 -5.60
N LEU A 43 -4.27 -2.84 -6.74
CA LEU A 43 -4.94 -2.41 -7.97
C LEU A 43 -5.97 -3.45 -8.41
N ALA A 44 -5.60 -4.74 -8.44
CA ALA A 44 -6.52 -5.82 -8.76
C ALA A 44 -7.73 -5.84 -7.82
N GLU A 45 -7.50 -5.80 -6.51
CA GLU A 45 -8.58 -5.82 -5.52
C GLU A 45 -9.47 -4.58 -5.59
N GLY A 46 -8.88 -3.39 -5.74
CA GLY A 46 -9.63 -2.14 -5.90
C GLY A 46 -10.64 -2.21 -7.06
N ALA A 47 -10.22 -2.76 -8.20
CA ALA A 47 -11.11 -2.95 -9.34
C ALA A 47 -12.27 -3.92 -9.05
N MET A 48 -12.04 -4.92 -8.20
CA MET A 48 -13.04 -5.96 -7.93
C MET A 48 -14.17 -5.51 -7.00
N TYR A 49 -13.92 -4.61 -6.04
CA TYR A 49 -14.95 -4.22 -5.05
C TYR A 49 -15.09 -2.72 -4.80
N ALA A 50 -14.15 -1.89 -5.23
CA ALA A 50 -14.17 -0.45 -5.00
C ALA A 50 -14.40 0.38 -6.28
N ALA A 51 -14.74 -0.25 -7.39
CA ALA A 51 -15.10 0.45 -8.60
C ALA A 51 -16.46 1.16 -8.43
N GLY A 52 -16.48 2.47 -8.69
CA GLY A 52 -17.70 3.26 -8.72
C GLY A 52 -18.60 2.89 -9.91
N LYS A 53 -19.85 3.37 -9.91
CA LYS A 53 -20.81 3.16 -11.01
C LYS A 53 -20.32 3.67 -12.36
N ASN A 54 -19.41 4.64 -12.35
CA ASN A 54 -18.77 5.22 -13.55
C ASN A 54 -17.54 4.45 -14.03
N GLY A 55 -17.21 3.29 -13.42
CA GLY A 55 -16.02 2.51 -13.73
C GLY A 55 -14.72 3.08 -13.18
N LYS A 56 -14.76 4.13 -12.36
CA LYS A 56 -13.57 4.71 -11.73
C LYS A 56 -13.23 4.01 -10.43
N VAL A 57 -11.94 3.78 -10.23
CA VAL A 57 -11.37 3.19 -9.02
C VAL A 57 -10.39 4.18 -8.40
N ASN A 58 -10.72 4.69 -7.23
CA ASN A 58 -9.81 5.54 -6.46
C ASN A 58 -8.94 4.65 -5.57
N VAL A 59 -7.63 4.78 -5.69
CA VAL A 59 -6.65 4.08 -4.84
C VAL A 59 -5.70 5.11 -4.26
N HIS A 60 -5.56 5.10 -2.94
CA HIS A 60 -4.66 6.00 -2.25
C HIS A 60 -3.58 5.21 -1.50
N PHE A 61 -2.32 5.59 -1.68
CA PHE A 61 -1.19 5.01 -0.95
C PHE A 61 -0.53 6.06 -0.07
N THR A 62 -0.37 5.75 1.21
CA THR A 62 0.52 6.53 2.08
C THR A 62 1.90 5.86 2.04
N VAL A 63 2.89 6.60 1.60
CA VAL A 63 4.25 6.12 1.34
C VAL A 63 5.27 6.97 2.09
N SER A 64 6.48 6.45 2.28
CA SER A 64 7.59 7.26 2.76
C SER A 64 8.12 8.17 1.64
N THR A 65 8.60 9.35 2.00
CA THR A 65 9.12 10.36 1.07
C THR A 65 10.20 9.77 0.14
N GLU A 66 11.11 9.00 0.72
CA GLU A 66 12.25 8.40 0.02
C GLU A 66 11.86 7.38 -1.06
N HIS A 67 10.69 6.70 -0.91
CA HIS A 67 10.23 5.68 -1.85
C HIS A 67 9.13 6.15 -2.80
N ARG A 68 8.61 7.37 -2.62
CA ARG A 68 7.48 7.89 -3.40
C ARG A 68 7.65 7.79 -4.90
N GLU A 69 8.85 8.14 -5.39
CA GLU A 69 9.12 8.12 -6.84
C GLU A 69 9.16 6.69 -7.38
N LEU A 70 9.67 5.72 -6.62
CA LEU A 70 9.63 4.31 -7.02
C LEU A 70 8.19 3.78 -7.14
N PHE A 71 7.30 4.19 -6.23
CA PHE A 71 5.88 3.86 -6.34
C PHE A 71 5.24 4.46 -7.58
N LYS A 72 5.54 5.72 -7.91
CA LYS A 72 5.02 6.38 -9.12
C LYS A 72 5.48 5.69 -10.40
N VAL A 73 6.76 5.29 -10.46
CA VAL A 73 7.31 4.54 -11.61
C VAL A 73 6.54 3.24 -11.80
N LEU A 74 6.38 2.44 -10.75
CA LEU A 74 5.63 1.17 -10.84
C LEU A 74 4.17 1.39 -11.25
N VAL A 75 3.51 2.44 -10.74
CA VAL A 75 2.15 2.78 -11.15
C VAL A 75 2.11 3.16 -12.62
N ALA A 76 3.03 3.97 -13.11
CA ALA A 76 3.09 4.37 -14.52
C ALA A 76 3.27 3.17 -15.45
N GLU A 77 4.04 2.16 -15.04
CA GLU A 77 4.24 0.93 -15.79
C GLU A 77 3.03 0.00 -15.77
N LYS A 78 2.35 -0.12 -14.63
CA LYS A 78 1.38 -1.20 -14.38
C LYS A 78 -0.09 -0.77 -14.43
N ALA A 79 -0.44 0.46 -14.06
CA ALA A 79 -1.83 0.87 -13.96
C ALA A 79 -2.61 0.70 -15.28
N GLY A 80 -1.98 0.98 -16.42
CA GLY A 80 -2.60 0.81 -17.74
C GLY A 80 -2.92 -0.65 -18.10
N GLU A 81 -2.07 -1.59 -17.68
CA GLU A 81 -2.29 -3.03 -17.85
C GLU A 81 -3.51 -3.48 -17.02
N PHE A 82 -3.55 -3.09 -15.74
CA PHE A 82 -4.66 -3.42 -14.84
C PHE A 82 -5.97 -2.74 -15.26
N ALA A 83 -5.92 -1.50 -15.74
CA ALA A 83 -7.08 -0.78 -16.27
C ALA A 83 -7.73 -1.54 -17.42
N LYS A 84 -6.95 -2.01 -18.38
CA LYS A 84 -7.43 -2.84 -19.50
C LYS A 84 -7.96 -4.20 -19.03
N ARG A 85 -7.25 -4.87 -18.13
CA ARG A 85 -7.61 -6.21 -17.62
C ARG A 85 -8.96 -6.21 -16.90
N TYR A 86 -9.25 -5.17 -16.13
CA TYR A 86 -10.47 -5.08 -15.31
C TYR A 86 -11.55 -4.17 -15.91
N GLY A 87 -11.28 -3.47 -17.01
CA GLY A 87 -12.23 -2.56 -17.65
C GLY A 87 -12.57 -1.34 -16.80
N VAL A 88 -11.60 -0.79 -16.09
CA VAL A 88 -11.75 0.33 -15.15
C VAL A 88 -10.78 1.47 -15.46
N GLU A 89 -11.07 2.66 -14.92
CA GLU A 89 -10.16 3.80 -14.91
C GLU A 89 -9.63 4.01 -13.49
N TYR A 90 -8.31 3.98 -13.31
CA TYR A 90 -7.69 4.23 -12.00
C TYR A 90 -7.38 5.71 -11.79
N ASN A 91 -7.78 6.21 -10.63
CA ASN A 91 -7.28 7.46 -10.05
C ASN A 91 -6.39 7.10 -8.85
N ILE A 92 -5.08 7.16 -9.04
CA ILE A 92 -4.10 6.74 -8.03
C ILE A 92 -3.44 7.97 -7.43
N THR A 93 -3.55 8.12 -6.11
CA THR A 93 -3.00 9.25 -5.37
C THR A 93 -2.04 8.78 -4.28
N PHE A 94 -1.17 9.68 -3.86
CA PHE A 94 -0.16 9.40 -2.83
C PHE A 94 -0.16 10.49 -1.78
N SER A 95 0.01 10.09 -0.51
CA SER A 95 0.38 10.99 0.57
C SER A 95 1.60 10.47 1.31
N GLU A 96 2.18 11.34 2.13
CA GLU A 96 3.26 11.00 3.05
C GLU A 96 2.76 11.20 4.47
N GLN A 97 3.26 10.41 5.41
CA GLN A 97 2.90 10.62 6.82
C GLN A 97 3.28 12.03 7.24
N LYS A 98 2.37 12.72 7.90
CA LYS A 98 2.59 14.10 8.33
C LYS A 98 3.65 14.15 9.44
N PRO A 99 4.67 15.00 9.34
CA PRO A 99 5.71 15.15 10.40
C PRO A 99 5.15 15.51 11.77
N SER A 100 3.97 16.16 11.82
CA SER A 100 3.26 16.46 13.08
C SER A 100 2.84 15.21 13.87
N THR A 101 2.82 14.04 13.22
CA THR A 101 2.46 12.76 13.82
C THR A 101 3.67 11.91 14.21
N ASP A 102 4.87 12.45 14.06
CA ASP A 102 6.09 11.76 14.45
C ASP A 102 6.18 11.60 15.96
N THR A 103 6.80 10.51 16.39
CA THR A 103 7.00 10.19 17.80
C THR A 103 8.47 10.37 18.20
N ILE A 104 8.70 10.75 19.46
CA ILE A 104 10.05 10.84 20.01
C ILE A 104 10.60 9.42 20.19
N ALA A 105 11.81 9.18 19.68
CA ALA A 105 12.51 7.93 19.96
C ALA A 105 12.97 7.87 21.43
N ALA A 106 12.84 6.71 22.06
CA ALA A 106 13.32 6.45 23.38
C ALA A 106 14.54 5.52 23.35
N ASP A 107 15.44 5.69 24.32
CA ASP A 107 16.54 4.78 24.59
C ASP A 107 16.11 3.57 25.45
N MET A 108 17.06 2.72 25.83
CA MET A 108 16.81 1.51 26.62
C MET A 108 16.33 1.82 28.05
N ASP A 109 16.61 3.00 28.56
CA ASP A 109 16.21 3.49 29.89
C ASP A 109 14.90 4.30 29.82
N ASN A 110 14.22 4.25 28.66
CA ASN A 110 12.97 4.97 28.41
C ASN A 110 13.09 6.48 28.49
N GLN A 111 14.30 7.02 28.22
CA GLN A 111 14.54 8.45 28.11
C GLN A 111 14.52 8.90 26.65
N PRO A 112 14.20 10.19 26.37
CA PRO A 112 14.22 10.71 25.00
C PRO A 112 15.60 10.55 24.35
N PHE A 113 15.66 9.75 23.27
CA PHE A 113 16.90 9.52 22.54
C PHE A 113 17.37 10.79 21.84
N ARG A 114 18.68 11.06 21.93
CA ARG A 114 19.30 12.21 21.29
C ARG A 114 20.42 11.76 20.34
N ASP A 115 20.35 12.23 19.12
CA ASP A 115 21.43 12.12 18.15
C ASP A 115 22.12 13.48 18.02
N ASN A 116 23.45 13.52 18.29
CA ASN A 116 24.23 14.77 18.29
C ASN A 116 23.57 15.90 19.12
N GLY A 117 22.99 15.57 20.28
CA GLY A 117 22.34 16.50 21.20
C GLY A 117 20.92 16.91 20.82
N LYS A 118 20.42 16.54 19.65
CA LYS A 118 19.05 16.83 19.19
C LYS A 118 18.13 15.64 19.44
N LEU A 119 16.87 15.91 19.77
CA LEU A 119 15.85 14.87 19.88
C LEU A 119 15.67 14.18 18.53
N LEU A 120 15.63 12.85 18.56
CA LEU A 120 15.32 12.05 17.38
C LEU A 120 13.81 11.80 17.29
N PHE A 121 13.20 12.22 16.20
CA PHE A 121 11.81 11.91 15.87
C PHE A 121 11.76 10.79 14.84
N ARG A 122 10.75 9.95 14.95
CA ARG A 122 10.54 8.81 14.05
C ARG A 122 9.08 8.79 13.60
N PRO A 123 8.81 8.32 12.39
CA PRO A 123 7.44 8.12 11.92
C PRO A 123 6.63 7.33 12.94
N GLY A 124 5.43 7.79 13.23
CA GLY A 124 4.49 7.10 14.11
C GLY A 124 3.97 5.80 13.52
N GLY A 125 3.29 4.99 14.34
CA GLY A 125 2.64 3.77 13.90
C GLY A 125 1.39 4.03 13.04
N HIS A 126 0.64 2.97 12.73
CA HIS A 126 -0.56 3.05 11.88
C HIS A 126 -1.60 4.08 12.34
N GLY A 127 -1.72 4.34 13.65
CA GLY A 127 -2.61 5.37 14.20
C GLY A 127 -2.30 6.77 13.70
N ALA A 128 -1.03 7.08 13.39
CA ALA A 128 -0.63 8.37 12.85
C ALA A 128 -1.23 8.63 11.45
N LEU A 129 -1.53 7.59 10.69
CA LEU A 129 -2.09 7.69 9.34
C LEU A 129 -3.56 8.17 9.32
N ILE A 130 -4.22 8.29 10.47
CA ILE A 130 -5.56 8.86 10.55
C ILE A 130 -5.60 10.31 10.02
N GLU A 131 -4.51 11.05 10.20
CA GLU A 131 -4.38 12.41 9.67
C GLU A 131 -4.38 12.43 8.14
N ASN A 132 -3.77 11.43 7.50
CA ASN A 132 -3.79 11.27 6.05
C ASN A 132 -5.17 10.79 5.57
N LEU A 133 -5.82 9.92 6.35
CA LEU A 133 -7.16 9.42 6.05
C LEU A 133 -8.20 10.55 6.06
N ASN A 134 -8.10 11.48 7.02
CA ASN A 134 -8.99 12.63 7.14
C ASN A 134 -8.89 13.62 5.98
N ASP A 135 -7.79 13.59 5.21
CA ASP A 135 -7.64 14.43 4.02
C ASP A 135 -8.32 13.85 2.77
N LEU A 136 -8.85 12.62 2.85
CA LEU A 136 -9.51 11.96 1.73
C LEU A 136 -11.01 12.32 1.69
N ASP A 137 -11.43 12.88 0.57
CA ASP A 137 -12.85 13.17 0.31
C ASP A 137 -13.52 11.95 -0.34
N ALA A 138 -14.18 11.14 0.48
CA ALA A 138 -14.88 9.93 0.04
C ALA A 138 -15.96 9.49 1.03
N ASP A 139 -17.08 8.98 0.51
CA ASP A 139 -18.20 8.47 1.32
C ASP A 139 -17.83 7.15 2.03
N ILE A 140 -17.05 6.31 1.38
CA ILE A 140 -16.59 5.01 1.91
C ILE A 140 -15.11 4.81 1.58
N ILE A 141 -14.33 4.44 2.60
CA ILE A 141 -12.91 4.15 2.46
C ILE A 141 -12.62 2.73 2.96
N PHE A 142 -12.09 1.88 2.09
CA PHE A 142 -11.58 0.56 2.45
C PHE A 142 -10.10 0.67 2.85
N ILE A 143 -9.83 0.48 4.13
CA ILE A 143 -8.46 0.55 4.66
C ILE A 143 -7.85 -0.85 4.65
N LYS A 144 -6.63 -0.96 4.12
CA LYS A 144 -5.84 -2.20 4.15
C LYS A 144 -4.36 -1.89 4.40
N ASN A 145 -3.71 -2.76 5.15
CA ASN A 145 -2.26 -2.76 5.19
C ASN A 145 -1.70 -3.18 3.83
N ILE A 146 -0.56 -2.61 3.44
CA ILE A 146 0.04 -2.84 2.12
C ILE A 146 0.36 -4.32 1.87
N ASP A 147 0.72 -5.06 2.90
CA ASP A 147 1.07 -6.49 2.85
C ASP A 147 -0.13 -7.43 3.10
N ASN A 148 -1.33 -6.88 3.37
CA ASN A 148 -2.54 -7.69 3.52
C ASN A 148 -3.20 -7.96 2.16
N VAL A 149 -2.53 -8.73 1.35
CA VAL A 149 -2.96 -9.11 0.01
C VAL A 149 -2.91 -10.62 -0.17
N VAL A 150 -3.80 -11.14 -1.01
CA VAL A 150 -3.87 -12.56 -1.34
C VAL A 150 -3.74 -12.76 -2.85
N PRO A 151 -3.23 -13.93 -3.31
CA PRO A 151 -3.18 -14.23 -4.72
C PRO A 151 -4.59 -14.34 -5.33
N ASP A 152 -4.70 -14.17 -6.66
CA ASP A 152 -5.99 -14.10 -7.39
C ASP A 152 -6.94 -15.26 -7.07
N ARG A 153 -6.41 -16.48 -6.88
CA ARG A 153 -7.21 -17.66 -6.53
C ARG A 153 -7.96 -17.56 -5.19
N LEU A 154 -7.56 -16.65 -4.31
CA LEU A 154 -8.17 -16.43 -2.99
C LEU A 154 -8.91 -15.09 -2.88
N LYS A 155 -8.90 -14.26 -3.93
CA LYS A 155 -9.56 -12.94 -3.90
C LYS A 155 -11.08 -13.02 -3.86
N ALA A 156 -11.66 -14.10 -4.35
CA ALA A 156 -13.12 -14.27 -4.41
C ALA A 156 -13.79 -14.07 -3.05
N ASP A 157 -13.22 -14.63 -1.98
CA ASP A 157 -13.76 -14.48 -0.62
C ASP A 157 -13.63 -13.03 -0.12
N THR A 158 -12.49 -12.38 -0.37
CA THR A 158 -12.30 -10.97 -0.02
C THR A 158 -13.35 -10.09 -0.71
N VAL A 159 -13.61 -10.32 -1.99
CA VAL A 159 -14.61 -9.59 -2.78
C VAL A 159 -16.01 -9.86 -2.27
N LEU A 160 -16.32 -11.14 -1.96
CA LEU A 160 -17.63 -11.55 -1.46
C LEU A 160 -18.01 -10.81 -0.18
N TYR A 161 -17.07 -10.61 0.75
CA TYR A 161 -17.33 -9.91 1.99
C TYR A 161 -17.31 -8.38 1.87
N LYS A 162 -16.53 -7.81 0.95
CA LYS A 162 -16.39 -6.35 0.80
C LYS A 162 -17.47 -5.70 -0.06
N LYS A 163 -17.92 -6.35 -1.13
CA LYS A 163 -19.00 -5.83 -1.99
C LYS A 163 -20.31 -5.53 -1.26
N PRO A 164 -20.84 -6.42 -0.39
CA PRO A 164 -22.09 -6.12 0.33
C PRO A 164 -21.98 -4.87 1.20
N VAL A 165 -20.82 -4.62 1.83
CA VAL A 165 -20.61 -3.44 2.67
C VAL A 165 -20.76 -2.16 1.85
N SER A 166 -20.14 -2.08 0.68
CA SER A 166 -20.27 -0.92 -0.20
C SER A 166 -21.70 -0.75 -0.71
N TYR A 167 -22.41 -1.84 -1.02
CA TYR A 167 -23.79 -1.79 -1.50
C TYR A 167 -24.77 -1.35 -0.40
N THR A 168 -24.65 -1.89 0.82
CA THR A 168 -25.56 -1.55 1.92
C THR A 168 -25.44 -0.10 2.38
N HIS A 169 -24.23 0.47 2.39
CA HIS A 169 -24.02 1.87 2.74
C HIS A 169 -24.53 2.85 1.67
N LEU A 170 -24.53 2.46 0.41
CA LEU A 170 -24.99 3.30 -0.70
C LEU A 170 -26.50 3.20 -0.96
N THR A 171 -27.18 2.19 -0.42
CA THR A 171 -28.60 1.92 -0.70
C THR A 171 -29.52 2.06 0.49
N LEU A 172 -29.03 2.26 1.71
CA LEU A 172 -29.88 2.57 2.85
C LEU A 172 -30.49 3.96 2.66
N PRO A 173 -31.84 4.10 2.67
CA PRO A 173 -32.46 5.40 2.65
C PRO A 173 -32.03 6.16 3.90
N THR A 174 -31.53 7.37 3.72
CA THR A 174 -31.38 8.34 4.80
C THR A 174 -32.78 8.68 5.29
N THR A 175 -33.18 8.14 6.43
CA THR A 175 -34.38 8.58 7.17
C THR A 175 -34.08 9.88 7.86
#